data_f16207164b55479fca786e851f6c8607
#
_entry.id   f16207164b55479fca786e851f6c8607
#
_cell.length_a   1.000
_cell.length_b   1.000
_cell.length_c   1.000
_cell.angle_alpha   90.00
_cell.angle_beta   90.00
_cell.angle_gamma   90.00
#
_symmetry.space_group_name_H-M   'P 1'
#
loop_
_entity.id
_entity.type
_entity.pdbx_description
1 polymer ?
#
loop_
_entity_poly.entity_id
_entity_poly.type
_entity_poly.pdbx_seq_one_letter_code
_entity_poly.pdbx_strand_id
1 'polypeptide(L)'
;MPTIAVSSLALGFDCTAQEAIEFTVEHGFRGLELGSPTLWPEAMSAEDVRLVQTLAATNGIDLSIHHIHRGVAPATHDPERRARHFAELEATLHLAHDLGARPIVVHPGPVDVPGVAPEETTEFVRLEAVANLTNFLSDAMPIAERTGTVLCLENLVHTPGNVIRSYRELVRVVEAVDSPLLRITLDTGHAHQSDGLAEAFEAFAPYLRHIHAHGSDGIADHFEIGQGNIDWTSLRDELAAYPFTMALETQNTNDGPSGLLRSRDVLRQLLGASVG
;
A
#
# COMPACT_ATOMS: atom_id res chain seq x y z
N MET A 1 -12.10 3.08 -15.86
CA MET A 1 -10.80 2.37 -15.79
C MET A 1 -9.98 2.96 -14.65
N PRO A 2 -9.24 2.15 -13.89
CA PRO A 2 -8.39 2.62 -12.81
C PRO A 2 -7.26 3.54 -13.29
N THR A 3 -6.78 4.39 -12.39
CA THR A 3 -5.49 5.08 -12.58
C THR A 3 -4.37 4.07 -12.36
N ILE A 4 -3.52 3.85 -13.38
CA ILE A 4 -2.31 3.04 -13.21
C ILE A 4 -1.19 3.94 -12.70
N ALA A 5 -0.71 3.65 -11.49
CA ALA A 5 0.39 4.35 -10.84
C ALA A 5 1.66 3.50 -10.85
N VAL A 6 2.80 4.15 -10.75
CA VAL A 6 4.06 3.52 -10.40
C VAL A 6 4.31 3.67 -8.90
N SER A 7 4.69 2.59 -8.22
CA SER A 7 5.26 2.70 -6.87
C SER A 7 6.76 2.99 -6.96
N SER A 8 7.23 3.98 -6.21
CA SER A 8 8.67 4.30 -6.13
C SER A 8 9.50 3.13 -5.59
N LEU A 9 8.89 2.23 -4.81
CA LEU A 9 9.53 0.98 -4.36
C LEU A 9 9.96 0.09 -5.53
N ALA A 10 9.21 0.14 -6.65
CA ALA A 10 9.55 -0.58 -7.87
C ALA A 10 10.71 0.08 -8.65
N LEU A 11 11.06 1.33 -8.35
CA LEU A 11 12.20 2.04 -8.93
C LEU A 11 13.47 1.86 -8.09
N GLY A 12 13.33 1.48 -6.83
CA GLY A 12 14.44 1.23 -5.91
C GLY A 12 14.25 1.88 -4.54
N PHE A 13 14.91 1.31 -3.52
CA PHE A 13 14.83 1.85 -2.16
C PHE A 13 15.57 3.18 -1.96
N ASP A 14 16.48 3.51 -2.85
CA ASP A 14 17.26 4.74 -2.91
C ASP A 14 16.74 5.74 -3.96
N CYS A 15 15.58 5.44 -4.57
CA CYS A 15 14.93 6.31 -5.55
C CYS A 15 14.64 7.68 -4.95
N THR A 16 15.14 8.74 -5.57
CA THR A 16 14.91 10.12 -5.15
C THR A 16 13.55 10.65 -5.60
N ALA A 17 13.08 11.73 -4.98
CA ALA A 17 11.84 12.40 -5.36
C ALA A 17 11.86 12.85 -6.85
N GLN A 18 12.99 13.36 -7.30
CA GLN A 18 13.17 13.77 -8.68
C GLN A 18 13.07 12.57 -9.64
N GLU A 19 13.80 11.49 -9.38
CA GLU A 19 13.76 10.29 -10.22
C GLU A 19 12.37 9.68 -10.29
N ALA A 20 11.67 9.59 -9.16
CA ALA A 20 10.32 9.03 -9.10
C ALA A 20 9.32 9.84 -9.94
N ILE A 21 9.28 11.17 -9.77
CA ILE A 21 8.31 12.00 -10.50
C ILE A 21 8.69 12.15 -11.98
N GLU A 22 9.96 12.29 -12.32
CA GLU A 22 10.41 12.35 -13.71
C GLU A 22 10.13 11.06 -14.46
N PHE A 23 10.41 9.89 -13.86
CA PHE A 23 10.06 8.59 -14.44
C PHE A 23 8.55 8.47 -14.70
N THR A 24 7.74 8.91 -13.74
CA THR A 24 6.27 8.91 -13.86
C THR A 24 5.81 9.72 -15.07
N VAL A 25 6.36 10.93 -15.24
CA VAL A 25 6.05 11.84 -16.36
C VAL A 25 6.55 11.28 -17.68
N GLU A 26 7.82 10.87 -17.74
CA GLU A 26 8.47 10.39 -18.95
C GLU A 26 7.77 9.17 -19.55
N HIS A 27 7.34 8.26 -18.69
CA HIS A 27 6.71 7.01 -19.13
C HIS A 27 5.17 7.06 -19.15
N GLY A 28 4.57 8.24 -18.96
CA GLY A 28 3.14 8.46 -19.12
C GLY A 28 2.26 7.72 -18.10
N PHE A 29 2.76 7.51 -16.89
CA PHE A 29 1.92 7.07 -15.78
C PHE A 29 1.00 8.20 -15.33
N ARG A 30 -0.16 7.85 -14.82
CA ARG A 30 -1.16 8.81 -14.32
C ARG A 30 -1.20 8.88 -12.80
N GLY A 31 -0.39 8.09 -12.12
CA GLY A 31 -0.23 8.11 -10.68
C GLY A 31 1.19 7.76 -10.24
N LEU A 32 1.57 8.26 -9.07
CA LEU A 32 2.82 7.96 -8.38
C LEU A 32 2.53 7.65 -6.91
N GLU A 33 3.03 6.52 -6.44
CA GLU A 33 3.06 6.18 -5.02
C GLU A 33 4.47 6.39 -4.46
N LEU A 34 4.57 7.21 -3.41
CA LEU A 34 5.81 7.51 -2.71
C LEU A 34 5.98 6.54 -1.54
N GLY A 35 6.92 5.59 -1.63
CA GLY A 35 7.13 4.56 -0.61
C GLY A 35 8.59 4.26 -0.29
N SER A 36 9.54 4.65 -1.16
CA SER A 36 10.97 4.44 -0.90
C SER A 36 11.44 5.19 0.34
N PRO A 37 12.40 4.64 1.12
CA PRO A 37 12.88 5.27 2.36
C PRO A 37 13.36 6.73 2.21
N THR A 38 13.90 7.08 1.05
CA THR A 38 14.29 8.43 0.67
C THR A 38 13.11 9.40 0.51
N LEU A 39 11.88 8.87 0.45
CA LEU A 39 10.64 9.63 0.27
C LEU A 39 9.75 9.62 1.54
N TRP A 40 10.26 9.10 2.64
CA TRP A 40 9.59 9.20 3.93
C TRP A 40 9.67 10.61 4.50
N PRO A 41 8.76 11.02 5.42
CA PRO A 41 8.66 12.39 5.89
C PRO A 41 9.98 13.00 6.41
N GLU A 42 10.80 12.19 7.08
CA GLU A 42 12.09 12.61 7.62
C GLU A 42 13.19 12.81 6.57
N ALA A 43 13.03 12.20 5.39
CA ALA A 43 14.02 12.24 4.31
C ALA A 43 13.70 13.29 3.24
N MET A 44 12.42 13.61 3.03
CA MET A 44 12.00 14.58 2.03
C MET A 44 12.26 16.03 2.48
N SER A 45 13.01 16.74 1.67
CA SER A 45 13.19 18.20 1.86
C SER A 45 11.97 18.98 1.38
N ALA A 46 11.85 20.24 1.82
CA ALA A 46 10.82 21.15 1.30
C ALA A 46 10.97 21.42 -0.21
N GLU A 47 12.16 21.22 -0.78
CA GLU A 47 12.41 21.34 -2.21
C GLU A 47 11.85 20.13 -2.95
N ASP A 48 12.06 18.91 -2.44
CA ASP A 48 11.48 17.68 -2.99
C ASP A 48 9.95 17.74 -3.00
N VAL A 49 9.34 18.17 -1.90
CA VAL A 49 7.88 18.34 -1.80
C VAL A 49 7.37 19.30 -2.89
N ARG A 50 8.00 20.46 -3.04
CA ARG A 50 7.60 21.43 -4.08
C ARG A 50 7.81 20.90 -5.50
N LEU A 51 8.89 20.17 -5.74
CA LEU A 51 9.16 19.55 -7.04
C LEU A 51 8.06 18.55 -7.40
N VAL A 52 7.76 17.60 -6.50
CA VAL A 52 6.73 16.58 -6.72
C VAL A 52 5.35 17.24 -6.92
N GLN A 53 4.96 18.18 -6.05
CA GLN A 53 3.71 18.94 -6.19
C GLN A 53 3.58 19.62 -7.57
N THR A 54 4.65 20.33 -7.98
CA THR A 54 4.62 21.11 -9.22
C THR A 54 4.49 20.21 -10.44
N LEU A 55 5.30 19.13 -10.50
CA LEU A 55 5.29 18.23 -11.64
C LEU A 55 4.01 17.37 -11.66
N ALA A 56 3.51 16.93 -10.51
CA ALA A 56 2.26 16.20 -10.42
C ALA A 56 1.08 17.06 -10.90
N ALA A 57 0.96 18.29 -10.41
CA ALA A 57 -0.11 19.20 -10.81
C ALA A 57 -0.04 19.55 -12.31
N THR A 58 1.17 19.82 -12.84
CA THR A 58 1.38 20.20 -14.25
C THR A 58 1.01 19.06 -15.21
N ASN A 59 1.27 17.79 -14.80
CA ASN A 59 1.09 16.64 -15.65
C ASN A 59 -0.20 15.83 -15.30
N GLY A 60 -0.98 16.29 -14.32
CA GLY A 60 -2.21 15.62 -13.87
C GLY A 60 -1.93 14.23 -13.32
N ILE A 61 -0.92 14.10 -12.45
CA ILE A 61 -0.53 12.86 -11.78
C ILE A 61 -1.20 12.80 -10.42
N ASP A 62 -1.93 11.71 -10.15
CA ASP A 62 -2.47 11.40 -8.84
C ASP A 62 -1.36 10.89 -7.92
N LEU A 63 -1.30 11.39 -6.69
CA LEU A 63 -0.30 10.97 -5.70
C LEU A 63 -0.91 10.09 -4.61
N SER A 64 -0.21 9.04 -4.22
CA SER A 64 -0.44 8.25 -3.02
C SER A 64 0.87 8.10 -2.22
N ILE A 65 0.76 7.69 -0.96
CA ILE A 65 1.95 7.43 -0.12
C ILE A 65 1.83 6.02 0.45
N HIS A 66 2.90 5.26 0.34
CA HIS A 66 3.11 4.08 1.17
C HIS A 66 3.83 4.52 2.45
N HIS A 67 3.15 4.40 3.58
CA HIS A 67 3.74 4.72 4.89
C HIS A 67 4.97 3.86 5.17
N ILE A 68 5.81 4.31 6.09
CA ILE A 68 6.95 3.53 6.59
C ILE A 68 6.49 2.10 6.89
N HIS A 69 7.07 1.12 6.20
CA HIS A 69 6.69 -0.29 6.29
C HIS A 69 7.74 -1.17 6.98
N ARG A 70 8.97 -0.66 7.18
CA ARG A 70 10.07 -1.39 7.82
C ARG A 70 10.24 -0.98 9.26
N GLY A 71 10.29 -1.98 10.14
CA GLY A 71 10.48 -1.75 11.57
C GLY A 71 9.30 -1.11 12.28
N VAL A 72 8.13 -1.08 11.64
CA VAL A 72 6.88 -0.52 12.17
C VAL A 72 5.97 -1.65 12.64
N ALA A 73 5.44 -1.50 13.84
CA ALA A 73 4.49 -2.41 14.47
C ALA A 73 3.39 -1.61 15.18
N PRO A 74 2.38 -1.11 14.46
CA PRO A 74 1.32 -0.26 15.04
C PRO A 74 0.51 -0.97 16.12
N ALA A 75 0.50 -2.31 16.09
CA ALA A 75 -0.17 -3.18 17.05
C ALA A 75 0.67 -3.52 18.30
N THR A 76 1.85 -2.90 18.48
CA THR A 76 2.80 -3.22 19.54
C THR A 76 2.18 -3.14 20.94
N HIS A 77 2.66 -4.01 21.82
CA HIS A 77 2.35 -3.98 23.27
C HIS A 77 3.26 -3.02 24.05
N ASP A 78 4.25 -2.40 23.39
CA ASP A 78 5.17 -1.44 23.99
C ASP A 78 4.64 -0.01 23.79
N PRO A 79 4.30 0.73 24.87
CA PRO A 79 3.73 2.06 24.76
C PRO A 79 4.71 3.11 24.18
N GLU A 80 6.03 2.95 24.38
CA GLU A 80 7.02 3.87 23.82
C GLU A 80 7.17 3.65 22.30
N ARG A 81 7.20 2.40 21.87
CA ARG A 81 7.19 2.05 20.44
C ARG A 81 5.90 2.53 19.78
N ARG A 82 4.76 2.31 20.43
CA ARG A 82 3.47 2.79 19.91
C ARG A 82 3.48 4.31 19.70
N ALA A 83 3.96 5.07 20.69
CA ALA A 83 4.03 6.52 20.58
C ALA A 83 4.94 6.97 19.42
N ARG A 84 6.08 6.31 19.22
CA ARG A 84 6.98 6.58 18.08
C ARG A 84 6.30 6.28 16.76
N HIS A 85 5.71 5.09 16.58
CA HIS A 85 5.03 4.73 15.32
C HIS A 85 3.83 5.63 15.04
N PHE A 86 3.17 6.12 16.09
CA PHE A 86 2.08 7.08 15.91
C PHE A 86 2.59 8.44 15.41
N ALA A 87 3.71 8.93 15.95
CA ALA A 87 4.36 10.16 15.48
C ALA A 87 4.86 10.03 14.02
N GLU A 88 5.38 8.86 13.62
CA GLU A 88 5.77 8.54 12.25
C GLU A 88 4.54 8.58 11.31
N LEU A 89 3.42 8.01 11.72
CA LEU A 89 2.17 8.07 10.95
C LEU A 89 1.62 9.51 10.85
N GLU A 90 1.63 10.26 11.94
CA GLU A 90 1.22 11.67 11.96
C GLU A 90 2.06 12.50 10.99
N ALA A 91 3.37 12.30 10.96
CA ALA A 91 4.25 12.97 10.01
C ALA A 91 3.90 12.61 8.54
N THR A 92 3.56 11.34 8.28
CA THR A 92 3.11 10.89 6.94
C THR A 92 1.77 11.52 6.56
N LEU A 93 0.82 11.65 7.50
CA LEU A 93 -0.47 12.32 7.26
C LEU A 93 -0.28 13.81 6.88
N HIS A 94 0.66 14.49 7.53
CA HIS A 94 1.01 15.87 7.19
C HIS A 94 1.71 15.97 5.83
N LEU A 95 2.67 15.10 5.54
CA LEU A 95 3.32 15.07 4.22
C LEU A 95 2.29 14.82 3.10
N ALA A 96 1.35 13.90 3.32
CA ALA A 96 0.29 13.62 2.36
C ALA A 96 -0.61 14.84 2.13
N HIS A 97 -0.95 15.58 3.20
CA HIS A 97 -1.67 16.85 3.09
C HIS A 97 -0.90 17.86 2.23
N ASP A 98 0.38 18.06 2.53
CA ASP A 98 1.24 19.01 1.81
C ASP A 98 1.34 18.62 0.33
N LEU A 99 1.50 17.35 0.01
CA LEU A 99 1.57 16.85 -1.37
C LEU A 99 0.21 16.79 -2.09
N GLY A 100 -0.91 16.84 -1.36
CA GLY A 100 -2.24 16.53 -1.90
C GLY A 100 -2.40 15.03 -2.22
N ALA A 101 -1.58 14.17 -1.61
CA ALA A 101 -1.56 12.73 -1.88
C ALA A 101 -2.73 11.99 -1.19
N ARG A 102 -3.34 11.04 -1.89
CA ARG A 102 -4.40 10.15 -1.39
C ARG A 102 -4.43 8.87 -2.21
N PRO A 103 -4.55 7.68 -1.60
CA PRO A 103 -4.56 7.38 -0.16
C PRO A 103 -3.14 7.29 0.45
N ILE A 104 -3.11 6.97 1.75
CA ILE A 104 -1.90 6.51 2.45
C ILE A 104 -2.08 5.03 2.75
N VAL A 105 -1.19 4.19 2.26
CA VAL A 105 -1.16 2.77 2.55
C VAL A 105 -0.45 2.53 3.88
N VAL A 106 -1.02 1.69 4.74
CA VAL A 106 -0.46 1.33 6.05
C VAL A 106 -0.49 -0.17 6.26
N HIS A 107 0.58 -0.74 6.81
CA HIS A 107 0.65 -2.15 7.17
C HIS A 107 0.08 -2.41 8.57
N PRO A 108 -0.62 -3.53 8.81
CA PRO A 108 -0.99 -3.97 10.16
C PRO A 108 0.22 -4.39 10.99
N GLY A 109 1.30 -4.80 10.34
CA GLY A 109 2.56 -5.21 10.95
C GLY A 109 2.53 -6.58 11.64
N PRO A 110 3.67 -6.96 12.23
CA PRO A 110 3.79 -8.17 13.05
C PRO A 110 3.20 -7.96 14.43
N VAL A 111 2.94 -9.08 15.14
CA VAL A 111 2.72 -9.06 16.59
C VAL A 111 4.04 -8.66 17.25
N ASP A 112 4.04 -7.58 18.02
CA ASP A 112 5.24 -7.04 18.66
C ASP A 112 5.08 -7.01 20.18
N VAL A 113 5.71 -7.99 20.82
CA VAL A 113 5.80 -8.10 22.29
C VAL A 113 7.26 -8.08 22.68
N PRO A 114 7.70 -7.19 23.58
CA PRO A 114 9.10 -7.12 23.99
C PRO A 114 9.67 -8.47 24.46
N GLY A 115 10.72 -8.93 23.78
CA GLY A 115 11.44 -10.17 24.14
C GLY A 115 10.77 -11.47 23.69
N VAL A 116 9.70 -11.41 22.89
CA VAL A 116 9.01 -12.58 22.33
C VAL A 116 9.08 -12.52 20.82
N ALA A 117 9.44 -13.64 20.19
CA ALA A 117 9.38 -13.72 18.72
C ALA A 117 7.90 -13.73 18.24
N PRO A 118 7.56 -13.02 17.15
CA PRO A 118 6.17 -12.92 16.71
C PRO A 118 5.47 -14.27 16.51
N GLU A 119 6.21 -15.28 16.03
CA GLU A 119 5.71 -16.64 15.78
C GLU A 119 5.46 -17.45 17.06
N GLU A 120 6.04 -17.02 18.17
CA GLU A 120 5.93 -17.67 19.50
C GLU A 120 4.79 -17.08 20.32
N THR A 121 4.12 -16.04 19.84
CA THR A 121 3.02 -15.41 20.56
C THR A 121 1.77 -16.29 20.58
N THR A 122 1.07 -16.28 21.73
CA THR A 122 -0.20 -16.99 21.84
C THR A 122 -1.30 -16.29 21.08
N GLU A 123 -2.35 -17.03 20.70
CA GLU A 123 -3.52 -16.45 20.04
C GLU A 123 -4.19 -15.35 20.89
N PHE A 124 -4.19 -15.49 22.21
CA PHE A 124 -4.71 -14.46 23.11
C PHE A 124 -3.95 -13.13 22.94
N VAL A 125 -2.62 -13.18 22.98
CA VAL A 125 -1.76 -11.99 22.79
C VAL A 125 -1.91 -11.39 21.41
N ARG A 126 -2.06 -12.22 20.36
CA ARG A 126 -2.34 -11.76 19.01
C ARG A 126 -3.68 -11.02 18.94
N LEU A 127 -4.73 -11.53 19.57
CA LEU A 127 -6.03 -10.85 19.61
C LEU A 127 -5.98 -9.52 20.36
N GLU A 128 -5.15 -9.40 21.41
CA GLU A 128 -4.85 -8.11 22.04
C GLU A 128 -4.13 -7.16 21.06
N ALA A 129 -3.20 -7.68 20.24
CA ALA A 129 -2.54 -6.88 19.20
C ALA A 129 -3.54 -6.40 18.12
N VAL A 130 -4.55 -7.19 17.74
CA VAL A 130 -5.64 -6.74 16.86
C VAL A 130 -6.41 -5.58 17.48
N ALA A 131 -6.70 -5.63 18.78
CA ALA A 131 -7.34 -4.52 19.49
C ALA A 131 -6.44 -3.27 19.56
N ASN A 132 -5.13 -3.46 19.79
CA ASN A 132 -4.15 -2.37 19.76
C ASN A 132 -4.08 -1.70 18.38
N LEU A 133 -4.06 -2.48 17.29
CA LEU A 133 -4.12 -1.97 15.91
C LEU A 133 -5.39 -1.14 15.68
N THR A 134 -6.54 -1.65 16.11
CA THR A 134 -7.82 -0.95 15.98
C THR A 134 -7.78 0.39 16.70
N ASN A 135 -7.27 0.43 17.94
CA ASN A 135 -7.11 1.65 18.71
C ASN A 135 -6.12 2.63 18.06
N PHE A 136 -5.00 2.11 17.53
CA PHE A 136 -3.99 2.92 16.84
C PHE A 136 -4.59 3.64 15.62
N LEU A 137 -5.35 2.91 14.81
CA LEU A 137 -6.02 3.46 13.64
C LEU A 137 -7.14 4.43 14.03
N SER A 138 -7.91 4.12 15.07
CA SER A 138 -8.97 5.03 15.59
C SER A 138 -8.38 6.36 16.05
N ASP A 139 -7.25 6.35 16.76
CA ASP A 139 -6.56 7.56 17.21
C ASP A 139 -6.03 8.40 16.04
N ALA A 140 -5.73 7.80 14.90
CA ALA A 140 -5.28 8.50 13.70
C ALA A 140 -6.41 9.20 12.93
N MET A 141 -7.67 8.78 13.08
CA MET A 141 -8.80 9.31 12.31
C MET A 141 -9.02 10.82 12.45
N PRO A 142 -8.92 11.44 13.66
CA PRO A 142 -9.03 12.89 13.78
C PRO A 142 -7.93 13.66 13.03
N ILE A 143 -6.73 13.06 12.87
CA ILE A 143 -5.65 13.67 12.09
C ILE A 143 -5.94 13.51 10.59
N ALA A 144 -6.37 12.32 10.16
CA ALA A 144 -6.78 12.06 8.78
C ALA A 144 -7.90 13.00 8.33
N GLU A 145 -8.86 13.31 9.22
CA GLU A 145 -9.92 14.29 8.94
C GLU A 145 -9.36 15.71 8.73
N ARG A 146 -8.49 16.17 9.64
CA ARG A 146 -7.88 17.51 9.53
C ARG A 146 -6.99 17.66 8.30
N THR A 147 -6.26 16.62 7.93
CA THR A 147 -5.36 16.59 6.76
C THR A 147 -6.11 16.28 5.46
N GLY A 148 -7.37 15.83 5.55
CA GLY A 148 -8.18 15.44 4.40
C GLY A 148 -7.66 14.20 3.69
N THR A 149 -6.95 13.30 4.40
CA THR A 149 -6.35 12.09 3.87
C THR A 149 -7.22 10.86 4.12
N VAL A 150 -6.92 9.75 3.45
CA VAL A 150 -7.57 8.45 3.63
C VAL A 150 -6.48 7.43 3.92
N LEU A 151 -6.59 6.70 5.02
CA LEU A 151 -5.73 5.55 5.31
C LEU A 151 -6.30 4.30 4.65
N CYS A 152 -5.44 3.49 4.07
CA CYS A 152 -5.79 2.18 3.50
C CYS A 152 -4.96 1.10 4.18
N LEU A 153 -5.61 0.25 4.98
CA LEU A 153 -4.98 -0.89 5.65
C LEU A 153 -4.75 -2.00 4.62
N GLU A 154 -3.51 -2.44 4.50
CA GLU A 154 -3.12 -3.42 3.49
C GLU A 154 -3.18 -4.85 4.02
N ASN A 155 -3.61 -5.78 3.17
CA ASN A 155 -3.47 -7.21 3.45
C ASN A 155 -2.01 -7.64 3.25
N LEU A 156 -1.42 -8.20 4.29
CA LEU A 156 -0.15 -8.92 4.22
C LEU A 156 -0.39 -10.42 4.07
N VAL A 157 0.67 -11.16 3.74
CA VAL A 157 0.62 -12.64 3.71
C VAL A 157 0.21 -13.17 5.09
N HIS A 158 -0.70 -14.13 5.13
CA HIS A 158 -1.19 -14.73 6.38
C HIS A 158 -0.14 -15.66 7.00
N THR A 159 0.74 -15.13 7.83
CA THR A 159 1.78 -15.87 8.55
C THR A 159 1.52 -15.87 10.05
N PRO A 160 2.05 -16.86 10.81
CA PRO A 160 1.89 -16.92 12.27
C PRO A 160 2.37 -15.66 13.03
N GLY A 161 3.37 -14.94 12.49
CA GLY A 161 3.91 -13.74 13.11
C GLY A 161 3.09 -12.47 12.86
N ASN A 162 2.16 -12.44 11.90
CA ASN A 162 1.38 -11.27 11.56
C ASN A 162 0.17 -11.09 12.47
N VAL A 163 -0.20 -9.82 12.71
CA VAL A 163 -1.38 -9.44 13.52
C VAL A 163 -2.65 -9.92 12.84
N ILE A 164 -2.80 -9.67 11.53
CA ILE A 164 -3.95 -10.07 10.72
C ILE A 164 -3.63 -11.39 10.01
N ARG A 165 -4.52 -12.35 10.14
CA ARG A 165 -4.36 -13.71 9.57
C ARG A 165 -5.55 -14.18 8.73
N SER A 166 -6.48 -13.28 8.40
CA SER A 166 -7.55 -13.53 7.44
C SER A 166 -8.13 -12.21 6.91
N TYR A 167 -8.72 -12.25 5.72
CA TYR A 167 -9.42 -11.10 5.14
C TYR A 167 -10.56 -10.61 6.04
N ARG A 168 -11.26 -11.52 6.71
CA ARG A 168 -12.34 -11.17 7.66
C ARG A 168 -11.83 -10.40 8.87
N GLU A 169 -10.64 -10.72 9.37
CA GLU A 169 -10.04 -9.96 10.47
C GLU A 169 -9.69 -8.55 10.04
N LEU A 170 -9.11 -8.39 8.85
CA LEU A 170 -8.81 -7.07 8.30
C LEU A 170 -10.07 -6.22 8.12
N VAL A 171 -11.13 -6.79 7.55
CA VAL A 171 -12.43 -6.13 7.40
C VAL A 171 -13.00 -5.74 8.78
N ARG A 172 -12.95 -6.62 9.78
CA ARG A 172 -13.44 -6.31 11.14
C ARG A 172 -12.68 -5.16 11.79
N VAL A 173 -11.38 -5.01 11.54
CA VAL A 173 -10.63 -3.84 12.04
C VAL A 173 -11.17 -2.56 11.40
N VAL A 174 -11.40 -2.54 10.10
CA VAL A 174 -11.97 -1.39 9.39
C VAL A 174 -13.38 -1.07 9.88
N GLU A 175 -14.22 -2.08 10.06
CA GLU A 175 -15.58 -1.94 10.60
C GLU A 175 -15.58 -1.42 12.05
N ALA A 176 -14.66 -1.91 12.88
CA ALA A 176 -14.57 -1.51 14.28
C ALA A 176 -14.10 -0.06 14.47
N VAL A 177 -13.25 0.45 13.57
CA VAL A 177 -12.86 1.88 13.55
C VAL A 177 -14.03 2.78 13.11
N ASP A 178 -14.95 2.25 12.29
CA ASP A 178 -16.18 2.90 11.84
C ASP A 178 -15.95 4.32 11.27
N SER A 179 -14.95 4.46 10.41
CA SER A 179 -14.61 5.74 9.78
C SER A 179 -14.63 5.66 8.25
N PRO A 180 -15.21 6.66 7.56
CA PRO A 180 -15.10 6.74 6.10
C PRO A 180 -13.67 7.00 5.62
N LEU A 181 -12.76 7.36 6.51
CA LEU A 181 -11.36 7.66 6.22
C LEU A 181 -10.43 6.46 6.43
N LEU A 182 -10.94 5.31 6.88
CA LEU A 182 -10.21 4.05 6.88
C LEU A 182 -10.79 3.11 5.82
N ARG A 183 -9.94 2.65 4.93
CA ARG A 183 -10.26 1.80 3.78
C ARG A 183 -9.24 0.66 3.69
N ILE A 184 -9.31 -0.11 2.62
CA ILE A 184 -8.43 -1.27 2.39
C ILE A 184 -7.61 -1.07 1.13
N THR A 185 -6.33 -1.43 1.22
CA THR A 185 -5.47 -1.74 0.07
C THR A 185 -5.48 -3.24 -0.16
N LEU A 186 -5.79 -3.66 -1.37
CA LEU A 186 -5.61 -5.03 -1.82
C LEU A 186 -4.23 -5.16 -2.45
N ASP A 187 -3.33 -5.91 -1.80
CA ASP A 187 -2.12 -6.40 -2.44
C ASP A 187 -2.38 -7.75 -3.09
N THR A 188 -2.13 -7.82 -4.41
CA THR A 188 -2.49 -8.97 -5.25
C THR A 188 -1.60 -10.19 -5.01
N GLY A 189 -0.32 -9.97 -4.77
CA GLY A 189 0.61 -11.06 -4.50
C GLY A 189 0.46 -11.64 -3.11
N HIS A 190 0.28 -10.78 -2.10
CA HIS A 190 -0.01 -11.21 -0.73
C HIS A 190 -1.33 -11.99 -0.65
N ALA A 191 -2.35 -11.54 -1.39
CA ALA A 191 -3.61 -12.27 -1.48
C ALA A 191 -3.43 -13.64 -2.13
N HIS A 192 -2.63 -13.71 -3.21
CA HIS A 192 -2.36 -14.96 -3.91
C HIS A 192 -1.57 -15.97 -3.04
N GLN A 193 -0.69 -15.49 -2.17
CA GLN A 193 0.04 -16.31 -1.20
C GLN A 193 -0.77 -16.70 0.03
N SER A 194 -1.98 -16.16 0.18
CA SER A 194 -2.88 -16.42 1.31
C SER A 194 -4.13 -17.20 0.89
N ASP A 195 -5.32 -16.64 1.04
CA ASP A 195 -6.58 -17.32 0.77
C ASP A 195 -7.07 -17.16 -0.69
N GLY A 196 -6.35 -16.44 -1.53
CA GLY A 196 -6.67 -16.23 -2.94
C GLY A 196 -7.11 -14.81 -3.29
N LEU A 197 -6.83 -14.40 -4.54
CA LEU A 197 -7.10 -13.03 -5.00
C LEU A 197 -8.61 -12.75 -5.15
N ALA A 198 -9.39 -13.70 -5.65
CA ALA A 198 -10.82 -13.53 -5.85
C ALA A 198 -11.55 -13.39 -4.51
N GLU A 199 -11.20 -14.21 -3.53
CA GLU A 199 -11.74 -14.17 -2.17
C GLU A 199 -11.38 -12.86 -1.46
N ALA A 200 -10.15 -12.37 -1.65
CA ALA A 200 -9.74 -11.06 -1.11
C ALA A 200 -10.55 -9.93 -1.75
N PHE A 201 -10.68 -9.93 -3.07
CA PHE A 201 -11.42 -8.89 -3.81
C PHE A 201 -12.89 -8.86 -3.36
N GLU A 202 -13.56 -10.00 -3.25
CA GLU A 202 -14.93 -10.10 -2.75
C GLU A 202 -15.06 -9.58 -1.31
N ALA A 203 -14.16 -10.01 -0.42
CA ALA A 203 -14.20 -9.60 0.98
C ALA A 203 -13.97 -8.10 1.17
N PHE A 204 -13.09 -7.49 0.35
CA PHE A 204 -12.68 -6.10 0.48
C PHE A 204 -13.54 -5.13 -0.31
N ALA A 205 -14.36 -5.58 -1.27
CA ALA A 205 -15.11 -4.75 -2.20
C ALA A 205 -15.83 -3.54 -1.56
N PRO A 206 -16.48 -3.63 -0.37
CA PRO A 206 -17.15 -2.49 0.26
C PRO A 206 -16.17 -1.41 0.77
N TYR A 207 -14.92 -1.77 1.01
CA TYR A 207 -13.90 -0.91 1.64
C TYR A 207 -12.69 -0.68 0.73
N LEU A 208 -12.62 -1.33 -0.43
CA LEU A 208 -11.47 -1.29 -1.33
C LEU A 208 -11.26 0.11 -1.93
N ARG A 209 -10.07 0.68 -1.72
CA ARG A 209 -9.75 2.04 -2.16
C ARG A 209 -8.43 2.15 -2.89
N HIS A 210 -7.55 1.15 -2.75
CA HIS A 210 -6.25 1.09 -3.38
C HIS A 210 -5.89 -0.36 -3.73
N ILE A 211 -5.08 -0.57 -4.75
CA ILE A 211 -4.58 -1.88 -5.14
C ILE A 211 -3.08 -1.77 -5.39
N HIS A 212 -2.30 -2.67 -4.79
CA HIS A 212 -0.94 -2.98 -5.20
C HIS A 212 -0.98 -4.13 -6.18
N ALA A 213 -0.47 -3.90 -7.39
CA ALA A 213 -0.55 -4.86 -8.49
C ALA A 213 0.84 -5.35 -8.89
N HIS A 214 1.07 -6.63 -8.73
CA HIS A 214 2.28 -7.34 -9.17
C HIS A 214 2.01 -8.84 -9.29
N GLY A 215 2.90 -9.57 -9.98
CA GLY A 215 2.80 -11.01 -10.13
C GLY A 215 3.25 -11.76 -8.89
N SER A 216 2.78 -13.01 -8.76
CA SER A 216 3.20 -13.97 -7.72
C SER A 216 3.04 -15.39 -8.22
N ASP A 217 3.85 -16.32 -7.70
CA ASP A 217 3.72 -17.78 -7.94
C ASP A 217 3.08 -18.54 -6.77
N GLY A 218 2.62 -17.79 -5.74
CA GLY A 218 2.04 -18.32 -4.52
C GLY A 218 3.08 -18.59 -3.41
N ILE A 219 4.36 -18.38 -3.68
CA ILE A 219 5.48 -18.52 -2.73
C ILE A 219 6.26 -17.20 -2.62
N ALA A 220 6.53 -16.58 -3.75
CA ALA A 220 7.18 -15.28 -3.86
C ALA A 220 6.31 -14.33 -4.68
N ASP A 221 6.56 -13.03 -4.53
CA ASP A 221 5.76 -11.95 -5.08
C ASP A 221 6.63 -10.84 -5.70
N HIS A 222 5.98 -9.73 -6.02
CA HIS A 222 6.57 -8.57 -6.70
C HIS A 222 7.17 -8.90 -8.08
N PHE A 223 6.69 -9.96 -8.74
CA PHE A 223 7.04 -10.27 -10.12
C PHE A 223 6.36 -9.31 -11.10
N GLU A 224 6.79 -9.35 -12.35
CA GLU A 224 6.06 -8.69 -13.44
C GLU A 224 4.64 -9.25 -13.56
N ILE A 225 3.67 -8.39 -13.84
CA ILE A 225 2.31 -8.85 -14.14
C ILE A 225 2.34 -9.75 -15.36
N GLY A 226 1.75 -10.94 -15.22
CA GLY A 226 1.82 -12.01 -16.22
C GLY A 226 2.94 -13.03 -15.99
N GLN A 227 3.83 -12.77 -15.04
CA GLN A 227 4.72 -13.80 -14.47
C GLN A 227 4.10 -14.40 -13.22
N GLY A 228 4.49 -15.63 -12.89
CA GLY A 228 3.85 -16.40 -11.83
C GLY A 228 2.56 -17.07 -12.32
N ASN A 229 1.58 -17.23 -11.43
CA ASN A 229 0.36 -18.00 -11.72
C ASN A 229 -0.93 -17.34 -11.20
N ILE A 230 -0.92 -16.03 -10.95
CA ILE A 230 -2.15 -15.27 -10.67
C ILE A 230 -3.08 -15.32 -11.90
N ASP A 231 -4.32 -15.77 -11.70
CA ASP A 231 -5.35 -15.68 -12.74
C ASP A 231 -5.99 -14.29 -12.77
N TRP A 232 -5.34 -13.36 -13.45
CA TRP A 232 -5.82 -12.00 -13.66
C TRP A 232 -7.10 -11.93 -14.47
N THR A 233 -7.39 -12.97 -15.27
CA THR A 233 -8.55 -12.97 -16.17
C THR A 233 -9.86 -13.18 -15.40
N SER A 234 -9.80 -13.86 -14.26
CA SER A 234 -10.96 -14.12 -13.41
C SER A 234 -11.57 -12.88 -12.79
N LEU A 235 -10.80 -11.77 -12.66
CA LEU A 235 -11.25 -10.48 -12.10
C LEU A 235 -11.19 -9.34 -13.12
N ARG A 236 -11.09 -9.67 -14.41
CA ARG A 236 -10.91 -8.65 -15.45
C ARG A 236 -11.96 -7.56 -15.45
N ASP A 237 -13.21 -7.94 -15.36
CA ASP A 237 -14.34 -6.99 -15.48
C ASP A 237 -14.44 -6.11 -14.21
N GLU A 238 -14.20 -6.69 -13.05
CA GLU A 238 -14.15 -6.00 -11.75
C GLU A 238 -12.99 -4.99 -11.71
N LEU A 239 -11.81 -5.41 -12.14
CA LEU A 239 -10.62 -4.55 -12.21
C LEU A 239 -10.81 -3.44 -13.25
N ALA A 240 -11.41 -3.72 -14.40
CA ALA A 240 -11.70 -2.72 -15.43
C ALA A 240 -12.74 -1.68 -14.95
N ALA A 241 -13.68 -2.08 -14.11
CA ALA A 241 -14.68 -1.21 -13.49
C ALA A 241 -14.16 -0.49 -12.22
N TYR A 242 -13.01 -0.88 -11.68
CA TYR A 242 -12.43 -0.30 -10.47
C TYR A 242 -12.12 1.20 -10.68
N PRO A 243 -12.66 2.10 -9.82
CA PRO A 243 -12.63 3.53 -10.09
C PRO A 243 -11.41 4.26 -9.52
N PHE A 244 -10.53 3.56 -8.81
CA PHE A 244 -9.43 4.16 -8.06
C PHE A 244 -8.06 3.77 -8.64
N THR A 245 -7.01 3.88 -7.83
CA THR A 245 -5.62 3.67 -8.25
C THR A 245 -5.19 2.21 -8.06
N MET A 246 -4.46 1.71 -9.06
CA MET A 246 -3.66 0.48 -9.01
C MET A 246 -2.19 0.87 -9.12
N ALA A 247 -1.43 0.77 -8.04
CA ALA A 247 0.00 1.03 -8.01
C ALA A 247 0.76 -0.25 -8.37
N LEU A 248 1.68 -0.14 -9.32
CA LEU A 248 2.55 -1.25 -9.71
C LEU A 248 3.73 -1.35 -8.75
N GLU A 249 3.82 -2.46 -8.04
CA GLU A 249 4.91 -2.78 -7.12
C GLU A 249 5.82 -3.89 -7.64
N THR A 250 6.00 -3.95 -8.94
CA THR A 250 6.89 -4.91 -9.59
C THR A 250 8.36 -4.60 -9.23
N GLN A 251 8.99 -5.40 -8.38
CA GLN A 251 10.34 -5.19 -7.87
C GLN A 251 11.32 -6.28 -8.35
N ASN A 252 10.85 -7.53 -8.44
CA ASN A 252 11.66 -8.68 -8.83
C ASN A 252 11.73 -8.80 -10.36
N THR A 253 12.52 -7.92 -10.98
CA THR A 253 12.75 -7.89 -12.43
C THR A 253 14.24 -8.13 -12.73
N ASN A 254 14.53 -8.75 -13.89
CA ASN A 254 15.90 -9.01 -14.31
C ASN A 254 16.58 -7.79 -14.94
N ASP A 255 15.81 -6.76 -15.31
CA ASP A 255 16.25 -5.60 -16.08
C ASP A 255 15.69 -4.25 -15.55
N GLY A 256 15.52 -4.18 -14.22
CA GLY A 256 15.11 -2.97 -13.52
C GLY A 256 13.77 -2.41 -14.00
N PRO A 257 13.65 -1.10 -14.27
CA PRO A 257 12.38 -0.45 -14.61
C PRO A 257 11.69 -0.98 -15.89
N SER A 258 12.40 -1.69 -16.75
CA SER A 258 11.78 -2.26 -17.97
C SER A 258 10.70 -3.29 -17.66
N GLY A 259 10.86 -4.07 -16.57
CA GLY A 259 9.85 -5.01 -16.11
C GLY A 259 8.58 -4.31 -15.61
N LEU A 260 8.75 -3.17 -14.98
CA LEU A 260 7.64 -2.32 -14.55
C LEU A 260 6.83 -1.79 -15.75
N LEU A 261 7.50 -1.37 -16.82
CA LEU A 261 6.83 -0.92 -18.06
C LEU A 261 6.08 -2.07 -18.73
N ARG A 262 6.66 -3.28 -18.79
CA ARG A 262 5.96 -4.48 -19.28
C ARG A 262 4.73 -4.80 -18.42
N SER A 263 4.84 -4.73 -17.09
CA SER A 263 3.71 -4.92 -16.17
C SER A 263 2.58 -3.94 -16.46
N ARG A 264 2.89 -2.66 -16.67
CA ARG A 264 1.93 -1.63 -17.07
C ARG A 264 1.20 -2.00 -18.37
N ASP A 265 1.96 -2.42 -19.37
CA ASP A 265 1.40 -2.71 -20.69
C ASP A 265 0.52 -3.96 -20.66
N VAL A 266 0.91 -5.00 -19.92
CA VAL A 266 0.09 -6.20 -19.68
C VAL A 266 -1.19 -5.83 -18.94
N LEU A 267 -1.11 -5.01 -17.88
CA LEU A 267 -2.29 -4.57 -17.13
C LEU A 267 -3.23 -3.73 -18.00
N ARG A 268 -2.71 -2.79 -18.81
CA ARG A 268 -3.53 -2.02 -19.77
C ARG A 268 -4.26 -2.91 -20.75
N GLN A 269 -3.57 -3.91 -21.31
CA GLN A 269 -4.18 -4.86 -22.23
C GLN A 269 -5.26 -5.70 -21.54
N LEU A 270 -5.00 -6.17 -20.32
CA LEU A 270 -5.99 -6.91 -19.51
C LEU A 270 -7.26 -6.08 -19.29
N LEU A 271 -7.11 -4.80 -18.95
CA LEU A 271 -8.21 -3.88 -18.69
C LEU A 271 -8.92 -3.38 -19.96
N GLY A 272 -8.48 -3.82 -21.15
CA GLY A 272 -9.11 -3.45 -22.42
C GLY A 272 -8.74 -2.06 -22.95
N ALA A 273 -7.68 -1.42 -22.39
CA ALA A 273 -7.13 -0.21 -22.95
C ALA A 273 -6.31 -0.54 -24.20
N SER A 274 -6.51 0.20 -25.31
CA SER A 274 -5.62 0.09 -26.47
C SER A 274 -4.21 0.53 -26.07
N VAL A 275 -3.23 -0.31 -26.34
CA VAL A 275 -1.81 0.05 -26.22
C VAL A 275 -1.54 1.05 -27.35
N GLY A 276 -1.44 2.32 -26.99
CA GLY A 276 -1.09 3.41 -27.93
C GLY A 276 0.41 3.57 -28.05
#